data_945dfa1c24e7341c446fbb2789868431
#
_entry.id   945dfa1c24e7341c446fbb2789868431
#
_cell.length_a   1.000
_cell.length_b   1.000
_cell.length_c   1.000
_cell.angle_alpha   90.00
_cell.angle_beta   90.00
_cell.angle_gamma   90.00
#
_symmetry.space_group_name_H-M   'P 1'
#
loop_
_entity.id
_entity.type
_entity.pdbx_description
1 polymer ?
#
loop_
_entity_poly.entity_id
_entity_poly.type
_entity_poly.pdbx_seq_one_letter_code
_entity_poly.pdbx_strand_id
1 'polypeptide(L)'
;MTYRAKKNFVSILPYAVWMAMMILLPATPECYAARTLVTLIILLPCLFYLEHHHGVIHRNSTFKPELVWGVLVGMLVLAIWVWPEQFDWYRKWCIYGDGGTAAVDESEMVYKIVRLLGSAFVISIAEELFFRRWLMRFAGFWLTVALFAVEHDRWLVGAIAGMLYGWLALKKGLLSAIIAHVTTNLALGLYVLETGNWQFW
;
A
#
# COMPACT_ATOMS: atom_id res chain seq x y z
N MET A 1 14.06 -8.66 24.45
CA MET A 1 12.98 -8.92 23.47
C MET A 1 13.25 -10.22 22.77
N THR A 2 12.30 -11.17 22.76
CA THR A 2 12.48 -12.47 22.10
C THR A 2 12.63 -12.31 20.60
N TYR A 3 13.27 -13.25 19.92
CA TYR A 3 13.44 -13.26 18.46
C TYR A 3 12.09 -13.09 17.70
N ARG A 4 11.03 -13.80 18.14
CA ARG A 4 9.69 -13.69 17.57
C ARG A 4 9.08 -12.29 17.77
N ALA A 5 9.27 -11.71 18.95
CA ALA A 5 8.77 -10.36 19.24
C ALA A 5 9.48 -9.30 18.38
N LYS A 6 10.80 -9.43 18.17
CA LYS A 6 11.56 -8.52 17.31
C LYS A 6 11.09 -8.57 15.84
N LYS A 7 10.88 -9.79 15.33
CA LYS A 7 10.35 -10.01 13.97
C LYS A 7 8.98 -9.38 13.76
N ASN A 8 8.07 -9.52 14.71
CA ASN A 8 6.74 -8.90 14.65
C ASN A 8 6.87 -7.38 14.73
N PHE A 9 7.67 -6.86 15.64
CA PHE A 9 7.88 -5.42 15.83
C PHE A 9 8.34 -4.73 14.53
N VAL A 10 9.36 -5.24 13.86
CA VAL A 10 9.87 -4.65 12.61
C VAL A 10 8.89 -4.77 11.44
N SER A 11 7.92 -5.70 11.50
CA SER A 11 6.87 -5.80 10.48
C SER A 11 5.71 -4.84 10.73
N ILE A 12 5.51 -4.40 11.97
CA ILE A 12 4.42 -3.52 12.38
C ILE A 12 4.85 -2.04 12.35
N LEU A 13 6.08 -1.77 12.80
CA LEU A 13 6.54 -0.42 13.13
C LEU A 13 6.39 0.60 11.99
N PRO A 14 6.80 0.31 10.72
CA PRO A 14 6.70 1.30 9.66
C PRO A 14 5.26 1.76 9.42
N TYR A 15 4.33 0.80 9.34
CA TYR A 15 2.92 1.08 9.13
C TYR A 15 2.27 1.77 10.34
N ALA A 16 2.58 1.33 11.56
CA ALA A 16 2.05 1.95 12.78
C ALA A 16 2.50 3.42 12.91
N VAL A 17 3.74 3.75 12.53
CA VAL A 17 4.21 5.13 12.53
C VAL A 17 3.51 5.95 11.45
N TRP A 18 3.33 5.40 10.25
CA TRP A 18 2.56 6.06 9.20
C TRP A 18 1.14 6.41 9.67
N MET A 19 0.42 5.44 10.24
CA MET A 19 -0.94 5.62 10.76
C MET A 19 -0.99 6.62 11.91
N ALA A 20 -0.05 6.56 12.85
CA ALA A 20 0.02 7.52 13.95
C ALA A 20 0.21 8.95 13.43
N MET A 21 1.10 9.15 12.47
CA MET A 21 1.32 10.47 11.86
C MET A 21 0.12 10.92 11.02
N MET A 22 -0.61 10.00 10.40
CA MET A 22 -1.83 10.32 9.66
C MET A 22 -2.94 10.84 10.59
N ILE A 23 -3.02 10.32 11.81
CA ILE A 23 -4.00 10.76 12.82
C ILE A 23 -3.56 12.08 13.49
N LEU A 24 -2.26 12.25 13.72
CA LEU A 24 -1.74 13.37 14.52
C LEU A 24 -1.43 14.62 13.70
N LEU A 25 -1.17 14.51 12.39
CA LEU A 25 -0.79 15.62 11.53
C LEU A 25 -1.92 15.99 10.58
N PRO A 26 -2.05 17.28 10.24
CA PRO A 26 -3.04 17.71 9.25
C PRO A 26 -2.78 17.11 7.86
N ALA A 27 -3.81 17.07 7.04
CA ALA A 27 -3.75 16.52 5.68
C ALA A 27 -3.20 17.57 4.68
N THR A 28 -1.96 18.04 4.91
CA THR A 28 -1.26 18.96 4.00
C THR A 28 -0.15 18.26 3.21
N PRO A 29 0.27 18.80 2.06
CA PRO A 29 1.38 18.24 1.26
C PRO A 29 2.67 18.09 2.06
N GLU A 30 3.02 19.08 2.91
CA GLU A 30 4.22 19.08 3.74
C GLU A 30 4.15 17.96 4.80
N CYS A 31 2.99 17.79 5.45
CA CYS A 31 2.79 16.73 6.43
C CYS A 31 2.82 15.35 5.77
N TYR A 32 2.32 15.22 4.54
CA TYR A 32 2.47 14.00 3.76
C TYR A 32 3.94 13.70 3.45
N ALA A 33 4.70 14.71 3.02
CA ALA A 33 6.14 14.56 2.77
C ALA A 33 6.90 14.17 4.05
N ALA A 34 6.58 14.81 5.18
CA ALA A 34 7.16 14.45 6.48
C ALA A 34 6.84 13.00 6.88
N ARG A 35 5.57 12.57 6.75
CA ARG A 35 5.17 11.17 7.00
C ARG A 35 5.95 10.18 6.12
N THR A 36 6.05 10.49 4.83
CA THR A 36 6.78 9.66 3.87
C THR A 36 8.25 9.51 4.26
N LEU A 37 8.91 10.62 4.59
CA LEU A 37 10.32 10.61 4.96
C LEU A 37 10.56 9.85 6.27
N VAL A 38 9.79 10.13 7.32
CA VAL A 38 9.92 9.44 8.62
C VAL A 38 9.67 7.94 8.46
N THR A 39 8.62 7.58 7.73
CA THR A 39 8.31 6.17 7.50
C THR A 39 9.40 5.48 6.68
N LEU A 40 9.97 6.13 5.67
CA LEU A 40 11.09 5.61 4.88
C LEU A 40 12.33 5.35 5.75
N ILE A 41 12.69 6.31 6.61
CA ILE A 41 13.83 6.17 7.55
C ILE A 41 13.66 4.96 8.46
N ILE A 42 12.44 4.65 8.87
CA ILE A 42 12.12 3.49 9.72
C ILE A 42 12.01 2.20 8.88
N LEU A 43 11.42 2.28 7.70
CA LEU A 43 11.21 1.13 6.83
C LEU A 43 12.52 0.49 6.35
N LEU A 44 13.50 1.30 5.97
CA LEU A 44 14.78 0.80 5.45
C LEU A 44 15.52 -0.12 6.43
N PRO A 45 15.78 0.25 7.69
CA PRO A 45 16.41 -0.67 8.64
C PRO A 45 15.52 -1.87 9.00
N CYS A 46 14.20 -1.73 8.98
CA CYS A 46 13.28 -2.86 9.16
C CYS A 46 13.39 -3.86 8.01
N LEU A 47 13.43 -3.40 6.76
CA LEU A 47 13.62 -4.25 5.59
C LEU A 47 14.99 -4.94 5.62
N PHE A 48 16.05 -4.19 5.93
CA PHE A 48 17.40 -4.75 6.05
C PHE A 48 17.45 -5.86 7.11
N TYR A 49 16.85 -5.63 8.28
CA TYR A 49 16.76 -6.65 9.33
C TYR A 49 15.98 -7.88 8.87
N LEU A 50 14.81 -7.67 8.20
CA LEU A 50 13.97 -8.76 7.73
C LEU A 50 14.66 -9.56 6.62
N GLU A 51 15.38 -8.91 5.72
CA GLU A 51 16.13 -9.59 4.66
C GLU A 51 17.30 -10.39 5.23
N HIS A 52 18.12 -9.77 6.08
CA HIS A 52 19.31 -10.41 6.66
C HIS A 52 18.97 -11.64 7.51
N HIS A 53 17.89 -11.56 8.29
CA HIS A 53 17.53 -12.63 9.24
C HIS A 53 16.49 -13.63 8.73
N HIS A 54 15.75 -13.27 7.67
CA HIS A 54 14.57 -14.04 7.24
C HIS A 54 14.50 -14.29 5.74
N GLY A 55 15.37 -13.69 4.94
CA GLY A 55 15.34 -13.83 3.48
C GLY A 55 13.97 -13.51 2.89
N VAL A 56 13.40 -12.37 3.25
CA VAL A 56 12.02 -11.99 2.87
C VAL A 56 11.89 -11.84 1.36
N ILE A 57 12.95 -11.37 0.73
CA ILE A 57 13.02 -11.09 -0.71
C ILE A 57 13.67 -12.25 -1.46
N HIS A 58 14.72 -12.88 -0.88
CA HIS A 58 15.59 -13.86 -1.57
C HIS A 58 15.30 -15.33 -1.24
N ARG A 59 14.18 -15.69 -0.63
CA ARG A 59 13.90 -17.09 -0.28
C ARG A 59 13.62 -17.95 -1.51
N ASN A 60 14.67 -18.46 -2.15
CA ASN A 60 14.63 -19.48 -3.23
C ASN A 60 13.81 -19.09 -4.48
N SER A 61 13.65 -17.83 -4.78
CA SER A 61 12.86 -17.42 -5.91
C SER A 61 13.73 -17.05 -7.10
N THR A 62 13.39 -17.59 -8.24
CA THR A 62 13.73 -16.94 -9.49
C THR A 62 12.89 -15.66 -9.56
N PHE A 63 13.49 -14.50 -9.39
CA PHE A 63 12.88 -13.18 -9.39
C PHE A 63 11.85 -12.96 -10.54
N LYS A 64 12.03 -13.64 -11.66
CA LYS A 64 11.20 -13.49 -12.85
C LYS A 64 9.70 -13.83 -12.66
N PRO A 65 9.30 -15.00 -12.11
CA PRO A 65 7.86 -15.31 -11.95
C PRO A 65 7.15 -14.39 -10.98
N GLU A 66 7.80 -14.00 -9.90
CA GLU A 66 7.22 -13.10 -8.89
C GLU A 66 7.01 -11.71 -9.45
N LEU A 67 7.96 -11.20 -10.22
CA LEU A 67 7.83 -9.93 -10.93
C LEU A 67 6.66 -9.96 -11.92
N VAL A 68 6.57 -11.00 -12.76
CA VAL A 68 5.51 -11.13 -13.76
C VAL A 68 4.13 -11.18 -13.10
N TRP A 69 3.93 -12.06 -12.12
CA TRP A 69 2.66 -12.16 -11.41
C TRP A 69 2.32 -10.89 -10.64
N GLY A 70 3.30 -10.27 -10.00
CA GLY A 70 3.13 -9.00 -9.30
C GLY A 70 2.64 -7.90 -10.24
N VAL A 71 3.33 -7.69 -11.36
CA VAL A 71 2.95 -6.67 -12.35
C VAL A 71 1.58 -6.94 -12.95
N LEU A 72 1.28 -8.19 -13.38
CA LEU A 72 -0.01 -8.54 -13.96
C LEU A 72 -1.17 -8.28 -12.99
N VAL A 73 -1.03 -8.72 -11.75
CA VAL A 73 -2.07 -8.50 -10.72
C VAL A 73 -2.16 -7.02 -10.34
N GLY A 74 -1.04 -6.32 -10.26
CA GLY A 74 -1.03 -4.87 -9.99
C GLY A 74 -1.78 -4.07 -11.05
N MET A 75 -1.57 -4.38 -12.33
CA MET A 75 -2.30 -3.75 -13.44
C MET A 75 -3.79 -4.14 -13.46
N LEU A 76 -4.12 -5.38 -13.10
CA LEU A 76 -5.51 -5.80 -12.93
C LEU A 76 -6.20 -5.01 -11.81
N VAL A 77 -5.54 -4.85 -10.66
CA VAL A 77 -6.07 -4.05 -9.55
C VAL A 77 -6.23 -2.60 -9.93
N LEU A 78 -5.30 -2.00 -10.69
CA LEU A 78 -5.45 -0.66 -11.23
C LEU A 78 -6.74 -0.53 -12.06
N ALA A 79 -6.98 -1.45 -12.98
CA ALA A 79 -8.19 -1.45 -13.80
C ALA A 79 -9.46 -1.57 -12.93
N ILE A 80 -9.45 -2.47 -11.92
CA ILE A 80 -10.54 -2.63 -10.97
C ILE A 80 -10.72 -1.38 -10.10
N TRP A 81 -9.66 -0.63 -9.82
CA TRP A 81 -9.71 0.58 -9.00
C TRP A 81 -10.34 1.76 -9.76
N VAL A 82 -9.99 1.93 -11.03
CA VAL A 82 -10.42 3.09 -11.84
C VAL A 82 -11.78 2.86 -12.52
N TRP A 83 -11.99 1.67 -13.09
CA TRP A 83 -13.14 1.41 -13.95
C TRP A 83 -14.51 1.56 -13.26
N PRO A 84 -14.75 1.16 -12.00
CA PRO A 84 -16.06 1.27 -11.35
C PRO A 84 -16.50 2.71 -11.08
N GLU A 85 -15.59 3.66 -11.06
CA GLU A 85 -15.90 5.08 -10.82
C GLU A 85 -16.87 5.69 -11.85
N GLN A 86 -17.01 5.09 -13.03
CA GLN A 86 -18.00 5.52 -14.03
C GLN A 86 -19.44 5.21 -13.65
N PHE A 87 -19.67 4.33 -12.65
CA PHE A 87 -21.00 3.91 -12.24
C PHE A 87 -21.50 4.70 -11.01
N ASP A 88 -22.68 5.32 -11.11
CA ASP A 88 -23.28 6.10 -10.01
C ASP A 88 -23.55 5.27 -8.75
N TRP A 89 -24.00 4.01 -8.93
CA TRP A 89 -24.23 3.11 -7.81
C TRP A 89 -22.94 2.84 -7.03
N TYR A 90 -21.81 2.70 -7.73
CA TYR A 90 -20.52 2.45 -7.09
C TYR A 90 -20.09 3.67 -6.26
N ARG A 91 -20.12 4.88 -6.86
CA ARG A 91 -19.78 6.12 -6.15
C ARG A 91 -20.66 6.32 -4.92
N LYS A 92 -21.96 6.02 -5.03
CA LYS A 92 -22.93 6.19 -3.94
C LYS A 92 -22.74 5.22 -2.78
N TRP A 93 -22.36 3.96 -3.04
CA TRP A 93 -22.40 2.89 -2.03
C TRP A 93 -21.02 2.36 -1.64
N CYS A 94 -20.00 2.57 -2.46
CA CYS A 94 -18.69 1.95 -2.30
C CYS A 94 -17.57 2.95 -2.00
N ILE A 95 -17.86 4.25 -1.92
CA ILE A 95 -16.89 5.28 -1.60
C ILE A 95 -17.34 6.02 -0.34
N TYR A 96 -16.39 6.25 0.58
CA TYR A 96 -16.56 7.08 1.76
C TYR A 96 -15.81 8.41 1.58
N GLY A 97 -16.44 9.52 2.01
CA GLY A 97 -15.79 10.83 1.98
C GLY A 97 -15.71 11.47 0.60
N ASP A 98 -15.09 12.62 0.55
CA ASP A 98 -14.97 13.52 -0.62
C ASP A 98 -13.61 13.50 -1.30
N GLY A 99 -12.70 12.66 -0.82
CA GLY A 99 -11.37 12.42 -1.41
C GLY A 99 -10.31 13.50 -1.20
N GLY A 100 -10.60 14.59 -0.48
CA GLY A 100 -9.58 15.60 -0.08
C GLY A 100 -8.73 16.19 -1.22
N THR A 101 -9.30 16.36 -2.39
CA THR A 101 -8.60 16.55 -3.67
C THR A 101 -8.00 17.94 -3.89
N ALA A 102 -8.62 19.00 -3.34
CA ALA A 102 -8.26 20.39 -3.65
C ALA A 102 -6.82 20.76 -3.24
N ALA A 103 -6.40 20.36 -2.06
CA ALA A 103 -5.06 20.68 -1.54
C ALA A 103 -3.91 20.03 -2.34
N VAL A 104 -4.20 18.94 -3.05
CA VAL A 104 -3.18 18.23 -3.86
C VAL A 104 -3.03 18.87 -5.23
N ASP A 105 -4.12 19.31 -5.85
CA ASP A 105 -4.08 19.95 -7.17
C ASP A 105 -3.28 21.27 -7.15
N GLU A 106 -3.42 22.05 -6.10
CA GLU A 106 -2.72 23.33 -5.90
C GLU A 106 -1.27 23.15 -5.41
N SER A 107 -0.85 21.93 -5.03
CA SER A 107 0.49 21.69 -4.50
C SER A 107 1.59 21.80 -5.56
N GLU A 108 2.80 22.17 -5.13
CA GLU A 108 3.96 22.20 -6.00
C GLU A 108 4.29 20.80 -6.55
N MET A 109 4.90 20.73 -7.73
CA MET A 109 5.27 19.47 -8.40
C MET A 109 6.14 18.56 -7.53
N VAL A 110 7.00 19.12 -6.70
CA VAL A 110 7.84 18.35 -5.77
C VAL A 110 6.99 17.52 -4.80
N TYR A 111 5.90 18.07 -4.28
CA TYR A 111 4.99 17.34 -3.37
C TYR A 111 4.20 16.26 -4.10
N LYS A 112 3.80 16.50 -5.36
CA LYS A 112 3.16 15.50 -6.21
C LYS A 112 4.08 14.31 -6.46
N ILE A 113 5.37 14.57 -6.73
CA ILE A 113 6.38 13.51 -6.90
C ILE A 113 6.61 12.76 -5.57
N VAL A 114 6.74 13.47 -4.45
CA VAL A 114 6.90 12.82 -3.13
C VAL A 114 5.68 11.95 -2.80
N ARG A 115 4.47 12.42 -3.13
CA ARG A 115 3.25 11.65 -2.92
C ARG A 115 3.21 10.40 -3.80
N LEU A 116 3.58 10.51 -5.09
CA LEU A 116 3.70 9.38 -5.99
C LEU A 116 4.67 8.32 -5.46
N LEU A 117 5.89 8.73 -5.12
CA LEU A 117 6.92 7.81 -4.64
C LEU A 117 6.59 7.25 -3.24
N GLY A 118 6.02 8.08 -2.38
CA GLY A 118 5.58 7.69 -1.04
C GLY A 118 4.47 6.65 -1.08
N SER A 119 3.44 6.87 -1.87
CA SER A 119 2.32 5.92 -2.02
C SER A 119 2.78 4.63 -2.69
N ALA A 120 3.58 4.72 -3.76
CA ALA A 120 4.01 3.55 -4.50
C ALA A 120 5.01 2.68 -3.72
N PHE A 121 6.03 3.26 -3.10
CA PHE A 121 7.13 2.48 -2.54
C PHE A 121 7.15 2.44 -1.00
N VAL A 122 6.80 3.53 -0.32
CA VAL A 122 6.95 3.58 1.14
C VAL A 122 5.75 2.94 1.81
N ILE A 123 4.55 3.43 1.53
CA ILE A 123 3.36 2.93 2.22
C ILE A 123 2.96 1.54 1.72
N SER A 124 3.01 1.27 0.41
CA SER A 124 2.69 -0.07 -0.12
C SER A 124 3.55 -1.16 0.52
N ILE A 125 4.86 -0.93 0.68
CA ILE A 125 5.74 -1.92 1.32
C ILE A 125 5.43 -2.04 2.81
N ALA A 126 5.21 -0.92 3.52
CA ALA A 126 4.87 -0.92 4.93
C ALA A 126 3.54 -1.67 5.19
N GLU A 127 2.53 -1.46 4.35
CA GLU A 127 1.25 -2.17 4.40
C GLU A 127 1.41 -3.68 4.15
N GLU A 128 2.19 -4.09 3.14
CA GLU A 128 2.39 -5.52 2.89
C GLU A 128 3.14 -6.20 4.04
N LEU A 129 4.09 -5.53 4.69
CA LEU A 129 4.73 -6.04 5.89
C LEU A 129 3.74 -6.17 7.06
N PHE A 130 2.84 -5.21 7.22
CA PHE A 130 1.83 -5.23 8.26
C PHE A 130 0.73 -6.26 7.96
N PHE A 131 0.02 -6.11 6.83
CA PHE A 131 -1.16 -6.92 6.51
C PHE A 131 -0.79 -8.36 6.15
N ARG A 132 0.16 -8.61 5.24
CA ARG A 132 0.44 -9.95 4.71
C ARG A 132 1.47 -10.70 5.52
N ARG A 133 2.51 -10.00 5.99
CA ARG A 133 3.55 -10.68 6.77
C ARG A 133 3.15 -10.88 8.23
N TRP A 134 2.51 -9.90 8.86
CA TRP A 134 2.17 -9.96 10.29
C TRP A 134 0.70 -10.29 10.52
N LEU A 135 -0.25 -9.42 10.16
CA LEU A 135 -1.65 -9.51 10.54
C LEU A 135 -2.31 -10.80 10.03
N MET A 136 -2.09 -11.18 8.79
CA MET A 136 -2.71 -12.37 8.19
C MET A 136 -2.37 -13.68 8.93
N ARG A 137 -1.26 -13.72 9.67
CA ARG A 137 -0.87 -14.87 10.50
C ARG A 137 -1.67 -14.99 11.80
N PHE A 138 -2.22 -13.88 12.29
CA PHE A 138 -2.99 -13.83 13.54
C PHE A 138 -4.48 -13.77 13.26
N ALA A 139 -4.88 -12.92 12.34
CA ALA A 139 -6.27 -12.63 12.02
C ALA A 139 -6.85 -13.53 10.92
N GLY A 140 -5.98 -14.27 10.21
CA GLY A 140 -6.38 -15.04 9.05
C GLY A 140 -6.65 -14.19 7.81
N PHE A 141 -6.94 -14.86 6.70
CA PHE A 141 -7.08 -14.22 5.39
C PHE A 141 -8.25 -13.21 5.34
N TRP A 142 -9.45 -13.65 5.68
CA TRP A 142 -10.67 -12.85 5.50
C TRP A 142 -10.76 -11.63 6.39
N LEU A 143 -10.33 -11.75 7.66
CA LEU A 143 -10.32 -10.58 8.56
C LEU A 143 -9.25 -9.57 8.10
N THR A 144 -8.11 -10.06 7.59
CA THR A 144 -7.09 -9.17 7.00
C THR A 144 -7.62 -8.43 5.77
N VAL A 145 -8.38 -9.12 4.90
CA VAL A 145 -9.04 -8.48 3.74
C VAL A 145 -10.05 -7.42 4.20
N ALA A 146 -10.87 -7.73 5.20
CA ALA A 146 -11.86 -6.79 5.72
C ALA A 146 -11.21 -5.54 6.32
N LEU A 147 -10.14 -5.70 7.12
CA LEU A 147 -9.42 -4.57 7.71
C LEU A 147 -8.70 -3.73 6.65
N PHE A 148 -8.12 -4.35 5.63
CA PHE A 148 -7.53 -3.65 4.49
C PHE A 148 -8.58 -2.87 3.68
N ALA A 149 -9.77 -3.42 3.52
CA ALA A 149 -10.89 -2.76 2.84
C ALA A 149 -11.36 -1.49 3.58
N VAL A 150 -11.55 -1.59 4.90
CA VAL A 150 -12.04 -0.48 5.74
C VAL A 150 -11.04 0.69 5.81
N GLU A 151 -9.77 0.44 5.58
CA GLU A 151 -8.72 1.47 5.55
C GLU A 151 -8.82 2.36 4.30
N HIS A 152 -9.48 1.90 3.25
CA HIS A 152 -9.59 2.59 1.98
C HIS A 152 -10.98 3.22 1.80
N ASP A 153 -11.02 4.48 1.38
CA ASP A 153 -12.28 5.17 1.07
C ASP A 153 -13.13 4.40 0.06
N ARG A 154 -12.48 3.68 -0.85
CA ARG A 154 -13.08 2.77 -1.85
C ARG A 154 -13.10 1.34 -1.34
N TRP A 155 -13.89 1.08 -0.30
CA TRP A 155 -13.85 -0.18 0.45
C TRP A 155 -14.03 -1.44 -0.41
N LEU A 156 -14.89 -1.41 -1.44
CA LEU A 156 -15.16 -2.59 -2.27
C LEU A 156 -13.95 -2.99 -3.12
N VAL A 157 -13.34 -2.04 -3.82
CA VAL A 157 -12.12 -2.31 -4.58
C VAL A 157 -10.93 -2.54 -3.67
N GLY A 158 -10.90 -1.90 -2.48
CA GLY A 158 -9.95 -2.21 -1.41
C GLY A 158 -10.05 -3.67 -0.96
N ALA A 159 -11.27 -4.21 -0.81
CA ALA A 159 -11.49 -5.62 -0.50
C ALA A 159 -10.96 -6.55 -1.61
N ILE A 160 -11.25 -6.23 -2.88
CA ILE A 160 -10.78 -7.01 -4.03
C ILE A 160 -9.25 -6.97 -4.11
N ALA A 161 -8.64 -5.79 -3.97
CA ALA A 161 -7.18 -5.63 -3.91
C ALA A 161 -6.58 -6.44 -2.75
N GLY A 162 -7.19 -6.33 -1.56
CA GLY A 162 -6.82 -7.08 -0.36
C GLY A 162 -6.82 -8.60 -0.59
N MET A 163 -7.84 -9.13 -1.28
CA MET A 163 -7.92 -10.54 -1.66
C MET A 163 -6.83 -10.94 -2.65
N LEU A 164 -6.60 -10.15 -3.69
CA LEU A 164 -5.62 -10.46 -4.73
C LEU A 164 -4.17 -10.41 -4.19
N TYR A 165 -3.82 -9.39 -3.42
CA TYR A 165 -2.50 -9.29 -2.79
C TYR A 165 -2.30 -10.38 -1.73
N GLY A 166 -3.34 -10.67 -0.93
CA GLY A 166 -3.31 -11.77 0.04
C GLY A 166 -3.12 -13.13 -0.63
N TRP A 167 -3.83 -13.38 -1.72
CA TRP A 167 -3.66 -14.59 -2.53
C TRP A 167 -2.24 -14.69 -3.11
N LEU A 168 -1.70 -13.61 -3.68
CA LEU A 168 -0.30 -13.58 -4.15
C LEU A 168 0.68 -13.88 -3.02
N ALA A 169 0.52 -13.28 -1.86
CA ALA A 169 1.39 -13.51 -0.72
C ALA A 169 1.40 -15.00 -0.30
N LEU A 170 0.24 -15.67 -0.35
CA LEU A 170 0.10 -17.10 0.00
C LEU A 170 0.66 -18.04 -1.08
N LYS A 171 0.48 -17.71 -2.36
CA LYS A 171 0.79 -18.62 -3.47
C LYS A 171 2.15 -18.37 -4.11
N LYS A 172 2.61 -17.11 -4.13
CA LYS A 172 3.84 -16.67 -4.82
C LYS A 172 4.84 -16.00 -3.89
N GLY A 173 4.45 -15.75 -2.64
CA GLY A 173 5.29 -15.11 -1.64
C GLY A 173 5.05 -13.60 -1.50
N LEU A 174 5.56 -13.06 -0.39
CA LEU A 174 5.36 -11.66 -0.02
C LEU A 174 5.88 -10.69 -1.09
N LEU A 175 6.99 -11.00 -1.74
CA LEU A 175 7.57 -10.14 -2.77
C LEU A 175 6.60 -9.91 -3.94
N SER A 176 5.86 -10.95 -4.38
CA SER A 176 4.86 -10.81 -5.44
C SER A 176 3.73 -9.86 -5.05
N ALA A 177 3.29 -9.91 -3.78
CA ALA A 177 2.27 -8.99 -3.26
C ALA A 177 2.80 -7.55 -3.18
N ILE A 178 4.03 -7.36 -2.70
CA ILE A 178 4.70 -6.06 -2.69
C ILE A 178 4.79 -5.48 -4.10
N ILE A 179 5.25 -6.27 -5.08
CA ILE A 179 5.36 -5.83 -6.48
C ILE A 179 3.99 -5.45 -7.03
N ALA A 180 2.94 -6.24 -6.76
CA ALA A 180 1.60 -5.93 -7.22
C ALA A 180 1.09 -4.61 -6.64
N HIS A 181 1.23 -4.42 -5.35
CA HIS A 181 0.78 -3.20 -4.67
C HIS A 181 1.56 -1.97 -5.15
N VAL A 182 2.89 -2.06 -5.23
CA VAL A 182 3.75 -1.01 -5.80
C VAL A 182 3.34 -0.68 -7.24
N THR A 183 3.09 -1.70 -8.07
CA THR A 183 2.67 -1.49 -9.47
C THR A 183 1.32 -0.78 -9.53
N THR A 184 0.35 -1.17 -8.72
CA THR A 184 -0.96 -0.52 -8.66
C THR A 184 -0.83 0.95 -8.29
N ASN A 185 -0.14 1.25 -7.18
CA ASN A 185 -0.05 2.63 -6.68
C ASN A 185 0.81 3.52 -7.57
N LEU A 186 1.89 2.99 -8.16
CA LEU A 186 2.70 3.73 -9.12
C LEU A 186 1.89 4.08 -10.37
N ALA A 187 1.22 3.10 -10.96
CA ALA A 187 0.44 3.29 -12.17
C ALA A 187 -0.79 4.18 -11.91
N LEU A 188 -1.44 4.05 -10.75
CA LEU A 188 -2.54 4.93 -10.35
C LEU A 188 -2.06 6.36 -10.16
N GLY A 189 -0.94 6.58 -9.48
CA GLY A 189 -0.39 7.92 -9.31
C GLY A 189 0.04 8.57 -10.62
N LEU A 190 0.64 7.81 -11.55
CA LEU A 190 0.94 8.29 -12.90
C LEU A 190 -0.34 8.65 -13.66
N TYR A 191 -1.38 7.82 -13.58
CA TYR A 191 -2.68 8.09 -14.15
C TYR A 191 -3.28 9.40 -13.61
N VAL A 192 -3.20 9.63 -12.29
CA VAL A 192 -3.69 10.88 -11.66
C VAL A 192 -2.90 12.09 -12.17
N LEU A 193 -1.57 12.00 -12.23
CA LEU A 193 -0.73 13.11 -12.72
C LEU A 193 -1.01 13.46 -14.18
N GLU A 194 -1.32 12.46 -15.02
CA GLU A 194 -1.59 12.65 -16.44
C GLU A 194 -3.02 13.18 -16.69
N THR A 195 -4.00 12.68 -15.94
CA THR A 195 -5.42 12.98 -16.21
C THR A 195 -5.99 14.11 -15.35
N GLY A 196 -5.32 14.47 -14.24
CA GLY A 196 -5.86 15.39 -13.25
C GLY A 196 -7.01 14.82 -12.42
N ASN A 197 -7.21 13.50 -12.40
CA ASN A 197 -8.26 12.86 -11.61
C ASN A 197 -7.85 12.70 -10.14
N TRP A 198 -7.71 13.83 -9.45
CA TRP A 198 -7.22 13.92 -8.07
C TRP A 198 -8.04 13.13 -7.04
N GLN A 199 -9.28 12.76 -7.38
CA GLN A 199 -10.16 11.94 -6.54
C GLN A 199 -9.57 10.57 -6.13
N PHE A 200 -8.55 10.11 -6.84
CA PHE A 200 -7.87 8.85 -6.53
C PHE A 200 -6.66 9.04 -5.59
N TRP A 201 -6.42 10.27 -5.15
CA TRP A 201 -5.23 10.59 -4.34
C TRP A 201 -5.54 11.15 -2.96
#